data_36de10c3ec521484682e1ea59321c2a3
#
_entry.id   36de10c3ec521484682e1ea59321c2a3
#
_cell.length_a   1.000
_cell.length_b   1.000
_cell.length_c   1.000
_cell.angle_alpha   90.00
_cell.angle_beta   90.00
_cell.angle_gamma   90.00
#
_symmetry.space_group_name_H-M   'P 1'
#
loop_
_entity.id
_entity.type
_entity.pdbx_description
1 polymer ?
#
loop_
_entity_poly.entity_id
_entity_poly.type
_entity_poly.pdbx_seq_one_letter_code
_entity_poly.pdbx_strand_id
1 'polypeptide(L)'
;MVYRPCAGRAQEEEWQGSSVMSDSSTVPQFFPAPGQIAIASNLSVSKNVIIVGGGLAGLSAAVYLARAGRTVTIFERRRYLGGRAVTHLRHGYRFNLGPHAFYRAGHGWNVLRELGIPVRGGVPKGRRVAMLGEGRYRLPVTIWSLLTTTLFGLKAKAQAALLLIRIRHIDPKPYASMTVREWVDANASDEGVRQLLEALFRLATYSDRPDLQSASAALAQLRLAIRGVVYVDEGWQKIVDSLHSAAVAAGVNFVTSSRVVSVEQEGGAVRGVELGGLEIDVHNDTMSLVMPDMSDPDEGTRIPAGTVLLAVDPFSARELVPDLDWPETTAVMASCLDVALSKLPVPRNTFALGIDKPLYYSVHSAWAQLTPKGGALLHAARYGEGGTEEELEAVIDEMQPGWRDLIVHRRFLPAMTVSNALVQPEGRSPRIRAVTALRGLYVAGDWVDEGGILSDAAFSSARAAAKAILAAPSE
;
A
#
# COMPACT_ATOMS: atom_id res chain seq x y z
N MET A 1 26.97 22.12 -8.30
CA MET A 1 25.60 22.72 -8.34
C MET A 1 24.76 21.96 -7.34
N VAL A 2 24.53 22.54 -6.18
CA VAL A 2 23.90 21.90 -5.03
C VAL A 2 22.38 21.98 -5.20
N TYR A 3 21.72 20.84 -5.34
CA TYR A 3 20.27 20.75 -5.43
C TYR A 3 19.69 20.86 -4.01
N ARG A 4 18.97 21.94 -3.71
CA ARG A 4 18.16 22.06 -2.50
C ARG A 4 16.79 21.44 -2.79
N PRO A 5 16.25 20.53 -1.96
CA PRO A 5 14.89 20.08 -2.10
C PRO A 5 13.93 21.19 -1.64
N CYS A 6 12.99 21.55 -2.50
CA CYS A 6 11.85 22.37 -2.14
C CYS A 6 10.95 21.59 -1.18
N ALA A 7 10.85 22.06 0.03
CA ALA A 7 9.79 21.65 0.96
C ALA A 7 8.46 22.21 0.45
N GLY A 8 7.75 21.45 -0.33
CA GLY A 8 6.37 21.71 -0.72
C GLY A 8 5.45 21.40 0.48
N ARG A 9 5.04 22.42 1.21
CA ARG A 9 3.85 22.33 2.08
C ARG A 9 2.68 22.01 1.16
N ALA A 10 2.01 20.88 1.38
CA ALA A 10 0.71 20.62 0.82
C ALA A 10 -0.23 21.73 1.33
N GLN A 11 -0.60 22.66 0.47
CA GLN A 11 -1.69 23.58 0.72
C GLN A 11 -2.99 22.76 0.70
N GLU A 12 -3.64 22.66 1.84
CA GLU A 12 -5.04 22.30 1.94
C GLU A 12 -5.82 23.49 1.40
N GLU A 13 -6.32 23.39 0.16
CA GLU A 13 -7.27 24.35 -0.36
C GLU A 13 -8.62 24.16 0.33
N GLU A 14 -9.01 25.18 1.12
CA GLU A 14 -10.37 25.40 1.62
C GLU A 14 -11.32 25.55 0.45
N TRP A 15 -12.20 24.59 0.29
CA TRP A 15 -13.34 24.67 -0.61
C TRP A 15 -14.50 25.39 0.08
N GLN A 16 -14.67 26.71 -0.17
CA GLN A 16 -15.92 27.43 0.08
C GLN A 16 -16.85 27.18 -1.11
N GLY A 17 -17.94 26.47 -0.88
CA GLY A 17 -18.94 26.22 -1.91
C GLY A 17 -20.28 25.70 -1.39
N SER A 18 -21.23 26.63 -1.18
CA SER A 18 -22.71 26.49 -1.14
C SER A 18 -23.34 25.46 -0.19
N SER A 19 -24.07 26.02 0.75
CA SER A 19 -25.08 25.40 1.61
C SER A 19 -25.99 24.41 0.87
N VAL A 20 -25.89 23.12 1.18
CA VAL A 20 -26.95 22.14 1.03
C VAL A 20 -26.98 21.31 2.31
N MET A 21 -28.17 21.26 2.89
CA MET A 21 -28.62 20.63 4.12
C MET A 21 -27.80 19.43 4.63
N SER A 22 -27.49 19.54 5.92
CA SER A 22 -26.91 18.48 6.76
C SER A 22 -27.83 17.26 6.81
N ASP A 23 -27.43 16.17 6.18
CA ASP A 23 -27.94 14.83 6.54
C ASP A 23 -26.89 14.14 7.39
N SER A 24 -27.09 14.26 8.69
CA SER A 24 -26.29 13.64 9.73
C SER A 24 -26.80 12.21 9.99
N SER A 25 -26.54 11.28 9.09
CA SER A 25 -26.78 9.87 9.41
C SER A 25 -25.80 8.93 8.71
N THR A 26 -25.12 8.14 9.58
CA THR A 26 -24.35 6.94 9.31
C THR A 26 -22.86 7.08 9.03
N VAL A 27 -22.12 7.55 10.04
CA VAL A 27 -20.80 6.97 10.33
C VAL A 27 -21.07 5.69 11.14
N PRO A 28 -20.52 4.51 10.80
CA PRO A 28 -20.63 3.36 11.67
C PRO A 28 -19.94 3.70 13.01
N GLN A 29 -20.74 3.91 14.05
CA GLN A 29 -20.26 4.04 15.42
C GLN A 29 -19.84 2.63 15.89
N PHE A 30 -18.57 2.28 15.68
CA PHE A 30 -17.90 1.19 16.35
C PHE A 30 -16.54 1.65 16.85
N PHE A 31 -16.54 2.70 17.68
CA PHE A 31 -15.44 2.93 18.61
C PHE A 31 -16.05 2.98 20.00
N PRO A 32 -15.62 2.12 20.93
CA PRO A 32 -15.90 2.35 22.34
C PRO A 32 -15.34 3.71 22.71
N ALA A 33 -16.06 4.45 23.55
CA ALA A 33 -15.61 5.70 24.13
C ALA A 33 -14.15 5.54 24.63
N PRO A 34 -13.31 6.59 24.59
CA PRO A 34 -11.93 6.51 25.06
C PRO A 34 -11.94 6.04 26.51
N GLY A 35 -11.65 4.75 26.69
CA GLY A 35 -11.45 4.14 27.99
C GLY A 35 -10.21 4.79 28.60
N GLN A 36 -10.30 5.17 29.86
CA GLN A 36 -9.16 5.56 30.66
C GLN A 36 -8.03 4.56 30.44
N ILE A 37 -6.88 5.05 29.95
CA ILE A 37 -5.65 4.26 29.85
C ILE A 37 -5.22 3.97 31.28
N ALA A 38 -5.71 2.88 31.88
CA ALA A 38 -5.07 2.31 33.04
C ALA A 38 -3.76 1.69 32.56
N ILE A 39 -2.71 2.48 32.49
CA ILE A 39 -1.35 1.97 32.39
C ILE A 39 -1.13 1.24 33.70
N ALA A 40 -1.29 -0.10 33.64
CA ALA A 40 -1.04 -0.95 34.81
C ALA A 40 0.44 -0.78 35.16
N SER A 41 0.69 -0.06 36.24
CA SER A 41 2.00 0.33 36.78
C SER A 41 2.89 -0.87 37.21
N ASN A 42 2.50 -2.12 36.95
CA ASN A 42 3.17 -3.34 37.39
C ASN A 42 3.46 -4.35 36.27
N LEU A 43 3.47 -3.95 34.98
CA LEU A 43 3.87 -4.86 33.91
C LEU A 43 5.40 -4.88 33.78
N SER A 44 6.02 -6.05 33.76
CA SER A 44 7.46 -6.16 33.52
C SER A 44 7.79 -5.52 32.17
N VAL A 45 8.67 -4.53 32.16
CA VAL A 45 9.10 -3.78 30.96
C VAL A 45 9.53 -4.72 29.83
N SER A 46 10.07 -5.89 30.18
CA SER A 46 10.57 -6.92 29.25
C SER A 46 9.49 -7.59 28.39
N LYS A 47 8.20 -7.55 28.76
CA LYS A 47 7.10 -8.13 27.97
C LYS A 47 6.35 -7.09 27.12
N ASN A 48 6.60 -5.81 27.36
CA ASN A 48 5.92 -4.72 26.66
C ASN A 48 6.54 -4.48 25.29
N VAL A 49 5.70 -4.47 24.26
CA VAL A 49 6.07 -4.13 22.89
C VAL A 49 5.24 -2.93 22.45
N ILE A 50 5.92 -1.87 22.10
CA ILE A 50 5.29 -0.70 21.47
C ILE A 50 5.41 -0.85 19.96
N ILE A 51 4.29 -0.65 19.26
CA ILE A 51 4.25 -0.59 17.79
C ILE A 51 3.86 0.83 17.40
N VAL A 52 4.67 1.47 16.59
CA VAL A 52 4.41 2.80 16.06
C VAL A 52 3.87 2.66 14.64
N GLY A 53 2.59 3.01 14.45
CA GLY A 53 1.88 2.93 13.19
C GLY A 53 0.87 1.77 13.10
N GLY A 54 -0.40 2.13 12.88
CA GLY A 54 -1.56 1.24 12.78
C GLY A 54 -1.91 0.81 11.35
N GLY A 55 -0.93 0.71 10.45
CA GLY A 55 -1.09 0.18 9.10
C GLY A 55 -1.09 -1.36 9.06
N LEU A 56 -1.12 -1.95 7.84
CA LEU A 56 -1.15 -3.42 7.66
C LEU A 56 0.02 -4.12 8.36
N ALA A 57 1.22 -3.52 8.31
CA ALA A 57 2.40 -4.08 8.96
C ALA A 57 2.25 -4.09 10.49
N GLY A 58 1.92 -2.94 11.09
CA GLY A 58 1.76 -2.83 12.54
C GLY A 58 0.65 -3.74 13.08
N LEU A 59 -0.52 -3.72 12.44
CA LEU A 59 -1.65 -4.57 12.82
C LEU A 59 -1.32 -6.06 12.73
N SER A 60 -0.64 -6.49 11.65
CA SER A 60 -0.24 -7.91 11.49
C SER A 60 0.76 -8.34 12.53
N ALA A 61 1.79 -7.53 12.80
CA ALA A 61 2.78 -7.80 13.84
C ALA A 61 2.15 -7.87 15.22
N ALA A 62 1.21 -6.95 15.52
CA ALA A 62 0.50 -6.93 16.79
C ALA A 62 -0.27 -8.23 17.06
N VAL A 63 -0.98 -8.76 16.06
CA VAL A 63 -1.71 -10.04 16.21
C VAL A 63 -0.75 -11.19 16.50
N TYR A 64 0.39 -11.29 15.80
CA TYR A 64 1.40 -12.32 16.07
C TYR A 64 1.96 -12.24 17.50
N LEU A 65 2.34 -11.03 17.92
CA LEU A 65 2.97 -10.79 19.21
C LEU A 65 2.00 -11.03 20.39
N ALA A 66 0.78 -10.48 20.29
CA ALA A 66 -0.22 -10.62 21.34
C ALA A 66 -0.69 -12.07 21.51
N ARG A 67 -0.89 -12.81 20.41
CA ARG A 67 -1.18 -14.26 20.45
C ARG A 67 -0.07 -15.10 21.06
N ALA A 68 1.16 -14.61 21.03
CA ALA A 68 2.31 -15.24 21.67
C ALA A 68 2.53 -14.76 23.13
N GLY A 69 1.60 -14.03 23.71
CA GLY A 69 1.61 -13.62 25.12
C GLY A 69 2.41 -12.34 25.42
N ARG A 70 2.77 -11.54 24.39
CA ARG A 70 3.35 -10.22 24.60
C ARG A 70 2.24 -9.20 24.90
N THR A 71 2.51 -8.23 25.77
CA THR A 71 1.65 -7.05 25.95
C THR A 71 1.99 -6.07 24.83
N VAL A 72 1.00 -5.75 23.98
CA VAL A 72 1.22 -4.92 22.81
C VAL A 72 0.37 -3.66 22.87
N THR A 73 1.00 -2.51 22.62
CA THR A 73 0.31 -1.24 22.43
C THR A 73 0.67 -0.65 21.08
N ILE A 74 -0.33 -0.31 20.26
CA ILE A 74 -0.16 0.41 18.99
C ILE A 74 -0.43 1.89 19.21
N PHE A 75 0.53 2.75 18.85
CA PHE A 75 0.33 4.19 18.72
C PHE A 75 0.13 4.55 17.23
N GLU A 76 -0.97 5.23 16.92
CA GLU A 76 -1.29 5.72 15.58
C GLU A 76 -1.60 7.22 15.64
N ARG A 77 -0.88 8.02 14.81
CA ARG A 77 -1.05 9.47 14.76
C ARG A 77 -2.42 9.93 14.28
N ARG A 78 -3.06 9.14 13.40
CA ARG A 78 -4.39 9.43 12.89
C ARG A 78 -5.46 8.89 13.84
N ARG A 79 -6.68 9.45 13.72
CA ARG A 79 -7.85 8.95 14.48
C ARG A 79 -8.34 7.55 14.02
N TYR A 80 -7.83 7.05 12.90
CA TYR A 80 -8.23 5.78 12.31
C TYR A 80 -7.02 4.94 11.89
N LEU A 81 -7.21 3.63 11.89
CA LEU A 81 -6.21 2.65 11.51
C LEU A 81 -6.26 2.36 10.01
N GLY A 82 -5.19 1.75 9.48
CA GLY A 82 -5.13 1.22 8.12
C GLY A 82 -4.05 1.83 7.24
N GLY A 83 -3.58 3.05 7.53
CA GLY A 83 -2.56 3.72 6.73
C GLY A 83 -2.97 3.84 5.26
N ARG A 84 -2.18 3.28 4.31
CA ARG A 84 -2.51 3.29 2.88
C ARG A 84 -3.58 2.26 2.46
N ALA A 85 -3.99 1.36 3.35
CA ALA A 85 -5.06 0.39 3.11
C ALA A 85 -6.46 0.91 3.48
N VAL A 86 -6.58 2.18 3.84
CA VAL A 86 -7.87 2.81 4.15
C VAL A 86 -8.77 2.83 2.92
N THR A 87 -10.05 2.56 3.14
CA THR A 87 -11.12 2.71 2.14
C THR A 87 -12.14 3.73 2.63
N HIS A 88 -12.36 4.77 1.86
CA HIS A 88 -13.33 5.82 2.17
C HIS A 88 -14.70 5.50 1.57
N LEU A 89 -15.74 5.60 2.39
CA LEU A 89 -17.12 5.49 1.93
C LEU A 89 -17.65 6.87 1.54
N ARG A 90 -18.10 7.02 0.29
CA ARG A 90 -18.72 8.24 -0.24
C ARG A 90 -19.93 7.88 -1.10
N HIS A 91 -21.10 8.37 -0.75
CA HIS A 91 -22.36 8.10 -1.49
C HIS A 91 -22.62 6.58 -1.71
N GLY A 92 -22.21 5.73 -0.76
CA GLY A 92 -22.32 4.27 -0.87
C GLY A 92 -21.22 3.58 -1.68
N TYR A 93 -20.28 4.34 -2.27
CA TYR A 93 -19.12 3.82 -3.01
C TYR A 93 -17.88 3.74 -2.10
N ARG A 94 -17.09 2.69 -2.26
CA ARG A 94 -15.93 2.37 -1.42
C ARG A 94 -14.62 2.65 -2.18
N PHE A 95 -14.02 3.78 -1.90
CA PHE A 95 -12.80 4.27 -2.54
C PHE A 95 -11.57 3.83 -1.75
N ASN A 96 -10.79 2.90 -2.28
CA ASN A 96 -9.41 2.70 -1.82
C ASN A 96 -8.56 3.91 -2.21
N LEU A 97 -7.33 4.03 -1.72
CA LEU A 97 -6.39 5.04 -2.20
C LEU A 97 -5.80 4.58 -3.54
N GLY A 98 -6.56 4.79 -4.63
CA GLY A 98 -6.25 4.30 -5.98
C GLY A 98 -6.54 2.81 -6.19
N PRO A 99 -6.07 2.22 -7.31
CA PRO A 99 -6.32 0.82 -7.65
C PRO A 99 -5.53 -0.12 -6.75
N HIS A 100 -6.22 -1.03 -6.06
CA HIS A 100 -5.63 -2.01 -5.17
C HIS A 100 -5.95 -3.43 -5.63
N ALA A 101 -4.92 -4.26 -5.77
CA ALA A 101 -5.06 -5.67 -6.10
C ALA A 101 -4.31 -6.54 -5.08
N PHE A 102 -4.94 -7.59 -4.57
CA PHE A 102 -4.35 -8.48 -3.58
C PHE A 102 -3.87 -9.78 -4.22
N TYR A 103 -2.59 -10.12 -4.09
CA TYR A 103 -1.97 -11.26 -4.76
C TYR A 103 -2.26 -12.58 -4.04
N ARG A 104 -2.96 -13.52 -4.71
CA ARG A 104 -3.41 -14.80 -4.13
C ARG A 104 -2.29 -15.76 -3.74
N ALA A 105 -1.11 -15.62 -4.29
CA ALA A 105 0.06 -16.45 -3.99
C ALA A 105 1.17 -15.69 -3.27
N GLY A 106 0.88 -14.45 -2.82
CA GLY A 106 1.84 -13.57 -2.17
C GLY A 106 2.00 -13.83 -0.68
N HIS A 107 2.95 -13.11 -0.08
CA HIS A 107 3.21 -13.17 1.36
C HIS A 107 2.01 -12.70 2.17
N GLY A 108 1.32 -11.64 1.73
CA GLY A 108 0.13 -11.12 2.40
C GLY A 108 -0.99 -12.15 2.50
N TRP A 109 -1.23 -12.91 1.43
CA TRP A 109 -2.20 -14.00 1.43
C TRP A 109 -1.87 -15.08 2.46
N ASN A 110 -0.58 -15.45 2.55
CA ASN A 110 -0.13 -16.46 3.51
C ASN A 110 -0.23 -15.96 4.94
N VAL A 111 0.20 -14.71 5.22
CA VAL A 111 0.11 -14.10 6.54
C VAL A 111 -1.33 -14.00 7.02
N LEU A 112 -2.25 -13.49 6.19
CA LEU A 112 -3.66 -13.40 6.57
C LEU A 112 -4.27 -14.77 6.84
N ARG A 113 -3.89 -15.80 6.07
CA ARG A 113 -4.32 -17.19 6.31
C ARG A 113 -3.75 -17.73 7.63
N GLU A 114 -2.48 -17.50 7.95
CA GLU A 114 -1.85 -17.87 9.24
C GLU A 114 -2.57 -17.19 10.41
N LEU A 115 -3.01 -15.94 10.22
CA LEU A 115 -3.75 -15.19 11.22
C LEU A 115 -5.25 -15.52 11.27
N GLY A 116 -5.75 -16.43 10.40
CA GLY A 116 -7.15 -16.82 10.35
C GLY A 116 -8.08 -15.75 9.77
N ILE A 117 -7.53 -14.82 8.96
CA ILE A 117 -8.27 -13.70 8.37
C ILE A 117 -8.64 -14.04 6.93
N PRO A 118 -9.91 -14.26 6.61
CA PRO A 118 -10.35 -14.56 5.25
C PRO A 118 -10.37 -13.31 4.38
N VAL A 119 -9.84 -13.42 3.16
CA VAL A 119 -9.97 -12.40 2.11
C VAL A 119 -11.05 -12.85 1.14
N ARG A 120 -12.10 -12.05 1.00
CA ARG A 120 -13.19 -12.27 0.02
C ARG A 120 -13.09 -11.23 -1.09
N GLY A 121 -13.54 -11.60 -2.29
CA GLY A 121 -13.55 -10.70 -3.44
C GLY A 121 -13.55 -11.44 -4.77
N GLY A 122 -13.49 -10.67 -5.85
CA GLY A 122 -13.55 -11.18 -7.20
C GLY A 122 -12.21 -11.19 -7.91
N VAL A 123 -12.03 -12.19 -8.76
CA VAL A 123 -10.86 -12.31 -9.65
C VAL A 123 -11.19 -11.62 -10.97
N PRO A 124 -10.40 -10.62 -11.43
CA PRO A 124 -10.67 -9.92 -12.68
C PRO A 124 -10.56 -10.87 -13.87
N LYS A 125 -11.61 -10.88 -14.69
CA LYS A 125 -11.77 -11.73 -15.88
C LYS A 125 -12.17 -10.86 -17.08
N GLY A 126 -12.28 -11.45 -18.24
CA GLY A 126 -12.83 -10.81 -19.44
C GLY A 126 -11.79 -10.18 -20.35
N ARG A 127 -12.27 -9.25 -21.17
CA ARG A 127 -11.47 -8.59 -22.20
C ARG A 127 -10.48 -7.62 -21.55
N ARG A 128 -9.22 -7.72 -21.97
CA ARG A 128 -8.16 -6.77 -21.59
C ARG A 128 -7.67 -6.06 -22.84
N VAL A 129 -7.65 -4.73 -22.78
CA VAL A 129 -7.25 -3.87 -23.89
C VAL A 129 -5.78 -3.47 -23.70
N ALA A 130 -4.99 -3.53 -24.77
CA ALA A 130 -3.69 -2.90 -24.89
C ALA A 130 -3.87 -1.60 -25.68
N MET A 131 -3.41 -0.47 -25.13
CA MET A 131 -3.39 0.84 -25.79
C MET A 131 -1.98 1.08 -26.33
N LEU A 132 -1.87 1.33 -27.64
CA LEU A 132 -0.60 1.65 -28.31
C LEU A 132 -0.87 2.75 -29.35
N GLY A 133 -0.31 3.95 -29.16
CA GLY A 133 -0.67 5.13 -29.92
C GLY A 133 -2.20 5.34 -29.88
N GLU A 134 -2.81 5.54 -31.05
CA GLU A 134 -4.27 5.62 -31.21
C GLU A 134 -4.96 4.25 -31.33
N GLY A 135 -4.17 3.15 -31.35
CA GLY A 135 -4.69 1.80 -31.58
C GLY A 135 -5.14 1.09 -30.30
N ARG A 136 -6.15 0.22 -30.45
CA ARG A 136 -6.72 -0.61 -29.37
C ARG A 136 -6.67 -2.07 -29.79
N TYR A 137 -5.91 -2.85 -29.02
CA TYR A 137 -5.59 -4.22 -29.31
C TYR A 137 -6.02 -5.13 -28.17
N ARG A 138 -6.10 -6.42 -28.44
CA ARG A 138 -6.27 -7.40 -27.37
C ARG A 138 -4.93 -7.58 -26.65
N LEU A 139 -4.92 -7.34 -25.32
CA LEU A 139 -3.70 -7.54 -24.51
C LEU A 139 -3.31 -9.03 -24.48
N PRO A 140 -2.10 -9.41 -24.92
CA PRO A 140 -1.69 -10.80 -25.10
C PRO A 140 -1.17 -11.45 -23.82
N VAL A 141 -2.07 -11.72 -22.86
CA VAL A 141 -1.74 -12.33 -21.55
C VAL A 141 -2.20 -13.79 -21.41
N THR A 142 -2.89 -14.32 -22.43
CA THR A 142 -3.29 -15.73 -22.52
C THR A 142 -2.95 -16.26 -23.91
N ILE A 143 -2.84 -17.57 -24.06
CA ILE A 143 -2.58 -18.21 -25.38
C ILE A 143 -3.58 -17.73 -26.41
N TRP A 144 -4.88 -17.74 -26.09
CA TRP A 144 -5.92 -17.27 -27.00
C TRP A 144 -5.80 -15.78 -27.34
N SER A 145 -5.53 -14.92 -26.35
CA SER A 145 -5.34 -13.49 -26.63
C SER A 145 -4.07 -13.20 -27.43
N LEU A 146 -3.03 -14.00 -27.27
CA LEU A 146 -1.79 -13.89 -28.06
C LEU A 146 -2.01 -14.31 -29.53
N LEU A 147 -2.74 -15.38 -29.76
CA LEU A 147 -3.07 -15.81 -31.12
C LEU A 147 -3.93 -14.78 -31.86
N THR A 148 -4.89 -14.20 -31.17
CA THR A 148 -5.92 -13.33 -31.78
C THR A 148 -5.58 -11.84 -31.72
N THR A 149 -4.50 -11.43 -31.05
CA THR A 149 -4.07 -10.02 -31.04
C THR A 149 -3.53 -9.62 -32.41
N THR A 150 -3.76 -8.37 -32.79
CA THR A 150 -3.14 -7.72 -33.97
C THR A 150 -2.02 -6.77 -33.57
N LEU A 151 -1.63 -6.78 -32.29
CA LEU A 151 -0.55 -5.93 -31.75
C LEU A 151 0.82 -6.28 -32.38
N PHE A 152 1.04 -7.54 -32.76
CA PHE A 152 2.32 -8.06 -33.23
C PHE A 152 2.19 -8.88 -34.51
N GLY A 153 3.27 -8.90 -35.31
CA GLY A 153 3.49 -9.87 -36.36
C GLY A 153 3.78 -11.29 -35.80
N LEU A 154 3.80 -12.28 -36.67
CA LEU A 154 3.93 -13.70 -36.26
C LEU A 154 5.22 -14.00 -35.48
N LYS A 155 6.37 -13.45 -35.93
CA LYS A 155 7.65 -13.65 -35.22
C LYS A 155 7.63 -13.09 -33.80
N ALA A 156 7.12 -11.87 -33.61
CA ALA A 156 6.98 -11.24 -32.30
C ALA A 156 5.99 -12.01 -31.41
N LYS A 157 4.88 -12.53 -31.96
CA LYS A 157 3.96 -13.41 -31.20
C LYS A 157 4.66 -14.67 -30.68
N ALA A 158 5.49 -15.30 -31.50
CA ALA A 158 6.24 -16.49 -31.07
C ALA A 158 7.23 -16.14 -29.96
N GLN A 159 7.95 -15.03 -30.10
CA GLN A 159 8.88 -14.56 -29.06
C GLN A 159 8.13 -14.24 -27.75
N ALA A 160 7.03 -13.48 -27.82
CA ALA A 160 6.21 -13.15 -26.64
C ALA A 160 5.67 -14.41 -25.97
N ALA A 161 5.20 -15.40 -26.73
CA ALA A 161 4.74 -16.70 -26.20
C ALA A 161 5.81 -17.40 -25.39
N LEU A 162 7.00 -17.56 -25.97
CA LEU A 162 8.14 -18.23 -25.31
C LEU A 162 8.56 -17.51 -24.02
N LEU A 163 8.62 -16.17 -24.07
CA LEU A 163 9.00 -15.38 -22.89
C LEU A 163 7.93 -15.44 -21.79
N LEU A 164 6.66 -15.32 -22.11
CA LEU A 164 5.58 -15.43 -21.13
C LEU A 164 5.50 -16.83 -20.49
N ILE A 165 5.76 -17.90 -21.25
CA ILE A 165 5.88 -19.27 -20.72
C ILE A 165 7.08 -19.36 -19.81
N ARG A 166 8.25 -18.86 -20.24
CA ARG A 166 9.49 -18.88 -19.46
C ARG A 166 9.31 -18.12 -18.14
N ILE A 167 8.72 -16.93 -18.14
CA ILE A 167 8.51 -16.10 -16.95
C ILE A 167 7.68 -16.84 -15.88
N ARG A 168 6.73 -17.70 -16.26
CA ARG A 168 5.94 -18.49 -15.31
C ARG A 168 6.77 -19.42 -14.45
N HIS A 169 7.91 -19.89 -14.96
CA HIS A 169 8.73 -20.95 -14.34
C HIS A 169 10.16 -20.47 -13.97
N ILE A 170 10.55 -19.27 -14.42
CA ILE A 170 11.90 -18.72 -14.21
C ILE A 170 12.22 -18.63 -12.71
N ASP A 171 13.45 -19.00 -12.31
CA ASP A 171 13.99 -18.57 -11.02
C ASP A 171 14.46 -17.12 -11.14
N PRO A 172 13.92 -16.18 -10.36
CA PRO A 172 14.32 -14.78 -10.42
C PRO A 172 15.72 -14.50 -9.87
N LYS A 173 16.22 -15.33 -8.94
CA LYS A 173 17.46 -15.08 -8.17
C LYS A 173 18.69 -14.76 -9.03
N PRO A 174 18.96 -15.47 -10.14
CA PRO A 174 20.13 -15.18 -10.99
C PRO A 174 20.14 -13.76 -11.60
N TYR A 175 19.02 -13.05 -11.57
CA TYR A 175 18.86 -11.71 -12.14
C TYR A 175 18.87 -10.60 -11.07
N ALA A 176 19.37 -10.90 -9.87
CA ALA A 176 19.34 -9.95 -8.74
C ALA A 176 20.19 -8.70 -8.99
N SER A 177 21.27 -8.80 -9.75
CA SER A 177 22.15 -7.67 -10.11
C SER A 177 21.71 -6.89 -11.34
N MET A 178 20.68 -7.37 -12.07
CA MET A 178 20.20 -6.74 -13.30
C MET A 178 19.00 -5.83 -13.04
N THR A 179 18.90 -4.76 -13.85
CA THR A 179 17.67 -3.97 -13.97
C THR A 179 16.65 -4.66 -14.88
N VAL A 180 15.39 -4.22 -14.78
CA VAL A 180 14.32 -4.66 -15.71
C VAL A 180 14.70 -4.36 -17.15
N ARG A 181 15.26 -3.15 -17.43
CA ARG A 181 15.71 -2.75 -18.76
C ARG A 181 16.76 -3.70 -19.29
N GLU A 182 17.84 -3.94 -18.55
CA GLU A 182 18.92 -4.87 -18.92
C GLU A 182 18.40 -6.29 -19.19
N TRP A 183 17.45 -6.75 -18.36
CA TRP A 183 16.85 -8.07 -18.55
C TRP A 183 15.99 -8.14 -19.82
N VAL A 184 15.15 -7.11 -20.07
CA VAL A 184 14.30 -7.04 -21.27
C VAL A 184 15.15 -6.99 -22.54
N ASP A 185 16.19 -6.16 -22.59
CA ASP A 185 17.08 -6.02 -23.73
C ASP A 185 17.85 -7.31 -24.03
N ALA A 186 18.26 -8.05 -23.00
CA ALA A 186 18.95 -9.34 -23.15
C ALA A 186 18.03 -10.47 -23.64
N ASN A 187 16.70 -10.37 -23.44
CA ASN A 187 15.79 -11.49 -23.72
C ASN A 187 14.78 -11.21 -24.86
N ALA A 188 14.52 -9.95 -25.22
CA ALA A 188 13.58 -9.60 -26.29
C ALA A 188 14.29 -8.79 -27.40
N SER A 189 14.26 -9.31 -28.62
CA SER A 189 14.83 -8.66 -29.79
C SER A 189 13.82 -7.76 -30.53
N ASP A 190 12.52 -8.07 -30.44
CA ASP A 190 11.45 -7.31 -31.06
C ASP A 190 11.01 -6.15 -30.14
N GLU A 191 10.93 -4.94 -30.67
CA GLU A 191 10.63 -3.72 -29.92
C GLU A 191 9.22 -3.77 -29.30
N GLY A 192 8.23 -4.26 -30.03
CA GLY A 192 6.87 -4.40 -29.48
C GLY A 192 6.81 -5.41 -28.33
N VAL A 193 7.63 -6.46 -28.38
CA VAL A 193 7.75 -7.43 -27.27
C VAL A 193 8.43 -6.80 -26.06
N ARG A 194 9.46 -5.95 -26.25
CA ARG A 194 10.09 -5.19 -25.16
C ARG A 194 9.07 -4.30 -24.46
N GLN A 195 8.35 -3.49 -25.24
CA GLN A 195 7.32 -2.60 -24.71
C GLN A 195 6.20 -3.37 -23.97
N LEU A 196 5.76 -4.51 -24.51
CA LEU A 196 4.81 -5.37 -23.79
C LEU A 196 5.35 -5.86 -22.45
N LEU A 197 6.60 -6.33 -22.41
CA LEU A 197 7.20 -6.83 -21.17
C LEU A 197 7.34 -5.72 -20.14
N GLU A 198 7.80 -4.53 -20.55
CA GLU A 198 7.88 -3.37 -19.65
C GLU A 198 6.49 -2.96 -19.13
N ALA A 199 5.47 -2.95 -19.98
CA ALA A 199 4.10 -2.69 -19.55
C ALA A 199 3.58 -3.73 -18.55
N LEU A 200 3.92 -5.01 -18.72
CA LEU A 200 3.54 -6.07 -17.78
C LEU A 200 4.31 -5.99 -16.46
N PHE A 201 5.59 -5.63 -16.49
CA PHE A 201 6.35 -5.36 -15.27
C PHE A 201 5.78 -4.16 -14.53
N ARG A 202 5.52 -3.06 -15.23
CA ARG A 202 4.90 -1.84 -14.71
C ARG A 202 3.53 -2.16 -14.07
N LEU A 203 2.68 -2.94 -14.72
CA LEU A 203 1.40 -3.41 -14.17
C LEU A 203 1.58 -4.19 -12.87
N ALA A 204 2.58 -5.06 -12.79
CA ALA A 204 2.78 -5.93 -11.64
C ALA A 204 3.43 -5.20 -10.45
N THR A 205 4.25 -4.19 -10.71
CA THR A 205 5.09 -3.53 -9.70
C THR A 205 4.71 -2.08 -9.42
N TYR A 206 3.85 -1.50 -10.26
CA TYR A 206 3.48 -0.07 -10.30
C TYR A 206 4.64 0.88 -10.59
N SER A 207 5.83 0.39 -10.91
CA SER A 207 7.01 1.20 -11.21
C SER A 207 7.16 1.44 -12.70
N ASP A 208 7.38 2.69 -13.10
CA ASP A 208 7.76 3.11 -14.46
C ASP A 208 9.25 3.44 -14.56
N ARG A 209 10.08 2.74 -13.78
CA ARG A 209 11.54 2.92 -13.73
C ARG A 209 12.26 1.60 -14.05
N PRO A 210 12.14 1.09 -15.31
CA PRO A 210 12.79 -0.16 -15.72
C PRO A 210 14.33 -0.08 -15.66
N ASP A 211 14.89 1.11 -15.71
CA ASP A 211 16.29 1.46 -15.59
C ASP A 211 16.86 1.33 -14.15
N LEU A 212 16.01 1.42 -13.15
CA LEU A 212 16.39 1.33 -11.73
C LEU A 212 15.86 0.07 -11.04
N GLN A 213 14.75 -0.47 -11.51
CA GLN A 213 14.06 -1.58 -10.85
C GLN A 213 14.81 -2.90 -11.01
N SER A 214 14.92 -3.69 -9.95
CA SER A 214 15.48 -5.04 -9.97
C SER A 214 14.66 -5.98 -10.84
N ALA A 215 15.30 -6.63 -11.81
CA ALA A 215 14.70 -7.67 -12.63
C ALA A 215 14.23 -8.86 -11.79
N SER A 216 14.98 -9.26 -10.79
CA SER A 216 14.63 -10.36 -9.87
C SER A 216 13.31 -10.07 -9.15
N ALA A 217 13.17 -8.88 -8.55
CA ALA A 217 11.95 -8.48 -7.84
C ALA A 217 10.75 -8.37 -8.80
N ALA A 218 10.95 -7.77 -9.98
CA ALA A 218 9.90 -7.60 -10.99
C ALA A 218 9.42 -8.94 -11.57
N LEU A 219 10.35 -9.87 -11.86
CA LEU A 219 10.02 -11.22 -12.32
C LEU A 219 9.25 -12.01 -11.24
N ALA A 220 9.69 -11.94 -9.99
CA ALA A 220 8.98 -12.57 -8.87
C ALA A 220 7.55 -12.04 -8.77
N GLN A 221 7.37 -10.73 -8.84
CA GLN A 221 6.06 -10.09 -8.75
C GLN A 221 5.17 -10.40 -9.96
N LEU A 222 5.71 -10.38 -11.17
CA LEU A 222 4.95 -10.76 -12.37
C LEU A 222 4.48 -12.22 -12.32
N ARG A 223 5.30 -13.12 -11.76
CA ARG A 223 4.89 -14.52 -11.51
C ARG A 223 3.71 -14.61 -10.55
N LEU A 224 3.69 -13.77 -9.49
CA LEU A 224 2.54 -13.69 -8.58
C LEU A 224 1.30 -13.15 -9.29
N ALA A 225 1.45 -12.10 -10.11
CA ALA A 225 0.37 -11.53 -10.91
C ALA A 225 -0.26 -12.58 -11.87
N ILE A 226 0.57 -13.41 -12.49
CA ILE A 226 0.10 -14.51 -13.37
C ILE A 226 -0.72 -15.56 -12.60
N ARG A 227 -0.40 -15.81 -11.32
CA ARG A 227 -1.17 -16.71 -10.45
C ARG A 227 -2.52 -16.12 -10.02
N GLY A 228 -2.73 -14.84 -10.28
CA GLY A 228 -3.97 -14.11 -10.09
C GLY A 228 -4.01 -13.21 -8.88
N VAL A 229 -4.85 -12.20 -9.02
CA VAL A 229 -5.14 -11.21 -7.98
C VAL A 229 -6.62 -11.26 -7.61
N VAL A 230 -6.96 -10.70 -6.45
CA VAL A 230 -8.33 -10.48 -5.99
C VAL A 230 -8.53 -8.99 -5.77
N TYR A 231 -9.64 -8.46 -6.27
CA TYR A 231 -10.16 -7.18 -5.82
C TYR A 231 -11.04 -7.44 -4.61
N VAL A 232 -10.70 -6.82 -3.49
CA VAL A 232 -11.29 -7.15 -2.18
C VAL A 232 -12.67 -6.53 -2.05
N ASP A 233 -13.64 -7.35 -1.66
CA ASP A 233 -15.00 -6.91 -1.34
C ASP A 233 -14.97 -5.93 -0.17
N GLU A 234 -15.81 -4.92 -0.21
CA GLU A 234 -15.88 -3.84 0.77
C GLU A 234 -14.61 -2.98 0.86
N GLY A 235 -13.64 -3.18 -0.05
CA GLY A 235 -12.35 -2.49 -0.07
C GLY A 235 -11.32 -3.04 0.90
N TRP A 236 -10.14 -2.45 0.90
CA TRP A 236 -9.02 -2.90 1.75
C TRP A 236 -9.23 -2.60 3.23
N GLN A 237 -10.12 -1.65 3.57
CA GLN A 237 -10.56 -1.44 4.95
C GLN A 237 -11.08 -2.74 5.60
N LYS A 238 -11.67 -3.65 4.83
CA LYS A 238 -12.12 -4.95 5.34
C LYS A 238 -10.99 -5.80 5.90
N ILE A 239 -9.81 -5.75 5.27
CA ILE A 239 -8.60 -6.42 5.80
C ILE A 239 -8.14 -5.72 7.09
N VAL A 240 -8.13 -4.38 7.09
CA VAL A 240 -7.77 -3.57 8.27
C VAL A 240 -8.69 -3.89 9.44
N ASP A 241 -10.01 -3.87 9.22
CA ASP A 241 -11.01 -4.13 10.27
C ASP A 241 -10.89 -5.55 10.80
N SER A 242 -10.59 -6.52 9.94
CA SER A 242 -10.41 -7.92 10.34
C SER A 242 -9.13 -8.11 11.16
N LEU A 243 -8.03 -7.45 10.78
CA LEU A 243 -6.78 -7.41 11.56
C LEU A 243 -6.99 -6.72 12.90
N HIS A 244 -7.66 -5.57 12.92
CA HIS A 244 -7.99 -4.84 14.13
C HIS A 244 -8.83 -5.71 15.09
N SER A 245 -9.90 -6.34 14.59
CA SER A 245 -10.73 -7.24 15.39
C SER A 245 -9.93 -8.41 15.97
N ALA A 246 -9.02 -9.01 15.18
CA ALA A 246 -8.14 -10.08 15.65
C ALA A 246 -7.14 -9.60 16.71
N ALA A 247 -6.64 -8.38 16.57
CA ALA A 247 -5.72 -7.76 17.53
C ALA A 247 -6.45 -7.42 18.86
N VAL A 248 -7.63 -6.84 18.80
CA VAL A 248 -8.48 -6.58 19.99
C VAL A 248 -8.79 -7.89 20.72
N ALA A 249 -9.19 -8.94 19.99
CA ALA A 249 -9.46 -10.25 20.58
C ALA A 249 -8.22 -10.90 21.22
N ALA A 250 -7.03 -10.52 20.78
CA ALA A 250 -5.75 -10.95 21.36
C ALA A 250 -5.25 -10.04 22.51
N GLY A 251 -5.98 -8.99 22.87
CA GLY A 251 -5.64 -8.08 23.97
C GLY A 251 -4.68 -6.94 23.60
N VAL A 252 -4.58 -6.56 22.31
CA VAL A 252 -3.79 -5.41 21.88
C VAL A 252 -4.46 -4.11 22.32
N ASN A 253 -3.68 -3.20 22.89
CA ASN A 253 -4.10 -1.83 23.20
C ASN A 253 -3.89 -0.91 21.99
N PHE A 254 -4.85 -0.01 21.75
CA PHE A 254 -4.79 0.98 20.68
C PHE A 254 -4.88 2.39 21.23
N VAL A 255 -3.94 3.22 20.81
CA VAL A 255 -3.91 4.66 21.12
C VAL A 255 -3.85 5.41 19.78
N THR A 256 -4.99 5.86 19.33
CA THR A 256 -5.13 6.66 18.10
C THR A 256 -5.06 8.16 18.40
N SER A 257 -4.90 9.01 17.38
CA SER A 257 -4.65 10.46 17.54
C SER A 257 -3.47 10.75 18.46
N SER A 258 -2.45 9.88 18.43
CA SER A 258 -1.29 9.97 19.30
C SER A 258 -0.01 9.80 18.48
N ARG A 259 0.76 10.88 18.37
CA ARG A 259 2.00 10.91 17.61
C ARG A 259 3.18 10.56 18.51
N VAL A 260 3.89 9.49 18.20
CA VAL A 260 5.24 9.24 18.73
C VAL A 260 6.20 10.21 18.04
N VAL A 261 7.00 10.94 18.78
CA VAL A 261 7.96 11.94 18.28
C VAL A 261 9.41 11.49 18.36
N SER A 262 9.72 10.57 19.27
CA SER A 262 11.07 9.99 19.38
C SER A 262 11.03 8.56 19.93
N VAL A 263 12.07 7.79 19.64
CA VAL A 263 12.39 6.53 20.32
C VAL A 263 13.54 6.80 21.30
N GLU A 264 13.26 6.60 22.58
CA GLU A 264 14.27 6.78 23.62
C GLU A 264 15.27 5.62 23.61
N GLN A 265 16.55 5.95 23.70
CA GLN A 265 17.63 4.99 23.71
C GLN A 265 18.68 5.35 24.79
N GLU A 266 19.23 4.31 25.40
CA GLU A 266 20.31 4.43 26.36
C GLU A 266 21.19 3.17 26.33
N GLY A 267 22.52 3.34 26.31
CA GLY A 267 23.46 2.23 26.29
C GLY A 267 23.30 1.31 25.06
N GLY A 268 22.92 1.87 23.90
CA GLY A 268 22.72 1.11 22.68
C GLY A 268 21.46 0.22 22.68
N ALA A 269 20.48 0.55 23.51
CA ALA A 269 19.22 -0.17 23.59
C ALA A 269 18.03 0.79 23.70
N VAL A 270 16.88 0.36 23.20
CA VAL A 270 15.59 1.05 23.35
C VAL A 270 15.18 1.07 24.82
N ARG A 271 14.64 2.20 25.28
CA ARG A 271 14.07 2.42 26.62
C ARG A 271 12.58 2.76 26.59
N GLY A 272 12.07 3.24 25.48
CA GLY A 272 10.69 3.64 25.33
C GLY A 272 10.45 4.52 24.12
N VAL A 273 9.33 5.21 24.14
CA VAL A 273 8.97 6.23 23.17
C VAL A 273 8.47 7.48 23.90
N GLU A 274 8.64 8.62 23.24
CA GLU A 274 8.06 9.89 23.64
C GLU A 274 6.86 10.21 22.76
N LEU A 275 5.77 10.63 23.40
CA LEU A 275 4.58 11.11 22.72
C LEU A 275 4.64 12.63 22.61
N GLY A 276 4.41 13.16 21.42
CA GLY A 276 4.20 14.60 21.22
C GLY A 276 2.88 15.06 21.83
N GLY A 277 2.79 16.35 22.13
CA GLY A 277 1.53 16.97 22.53
C GLY A 277 0.41 16.68 21.54
N LEU A 278 -0.83 16.65 22.02
CA LEU A 278 -2.02 16.38 21.20
C LEU A 278 -2.13 17.42 20.07
N GLU A 279 -1.91 17.03 18.82
CA GLU A 279 -2.41 17.78 17.66
C GLU A 279 -3.94 17.65 17.65
N ILE A 280 -4.62 18.73 18.03
CA ILE A 280 -6.08 18.82 17.92
C ILE A 280 -6.39 19.15 16.45
N ASP A 281 -6.82 18.15 15.70
CA ASP A 281 -7.41 18.37 14.38
C ASP A 281 -8.83 18.91 14.58
N VAL A 282 -9.01 20.23 14.46
CA VAL A 282 -10.29 20.93 14.65
C VAL A 282 -11.10 20.82 13.38
N HIS A 283 -11.85 19.74 13.24
CA HIS A 283 -12.94 19.69 12.26
C HIS A 283 -14.20 19.10 12.89
N ASN A 284 -15.16 20.02 13.15
CA ASN A 284 -16.55 19.85 13.60
C ASN A 284 -16.82 19.54 15.09
N ASP A 285 -17.18 20.61 15.79
CA ASP A 285 -18.14 20.75 16.91
C ASP A 285 -18.68 19.49 17.60
N THR A 286 -17.81 18.73 18.28
CA THR A 286 -18.16 18.09 19.55
C THR A 286 -16.87 17.61 20.22
N MET A 287 -16.38 18.39 21.15
CA MET A 287 -15.24 18.03 22.00
C MET A 287 -15.74 17.36 23.27
N SER A 288 -15.25 16.17 23.55
CA SER A 288 -15.12 15.64 24.89
C SER A 288 -13.76 14.94 24.99
N LEU A 289 -12.74 15.67 25.37
CA LEU A 289 -11.43 15.16 25.74
C LEU A 289 -11.30 15.25 27.27
N VAL A 290 -11.15 14.11 27.92
CA VAL A 290 -10.61 14.07 29.29
C VAL A 290 -9.10 14.04 29.13
N MET A 291 -8.45 15.19 29.41
CA MET A 291 -7.00 15.35 29.44
C MET A 291 -6.44 14.66 30.68
N PRO A 292 -5.30 13.94 30.60
CA PRO A 292 -4.47 13.77 31.76
C PRO A 292 -3.92 15.16 32.21
N ASP A 293 -3.80 15.35 33.51
CA ASP A 293 -3.29 16.57 34.11
C ASP A 293 -1.86 16.84 33.60
N MET A 294 -1.75 17.73 32.60
CA MET A 294 -0.49 18.17 32.02
C MET A 294 -0.12 19.49 32.66
N SER A 295 0.59 19.40 33.76
CA SER A 295 1.11 20.60 34.48
C SER A 295 2.26 21.32 33.75
N ASP A 296 2.78 20.71 32.64
CA ASP A 296 3.80 21.34 31.78
C ASP A 296 3.54 20.96 30.30
N PRO A 297 3.21 21.94 29.43
CA PRO A 297 2.94 21.66 28.00
C PRO A 297 4.20 21.32 27.19
N ASP A 298 5.40 21.46 27.74
CA ASP A 298 6.67 21.21 27.03
C ASP A 298 7.30 19.84 27.37
N GLU A 299 6.78 19.07 28.33
CA GLU A 299 7.30 17.76 28.68
C GLU A 299 6.47 16.66 28.00
N GLY A 300 7.00 16.05 26.92
CA GLY A 300 6.39 14.93 26.21
C GLY A 300 6.14 13.73 27.14
N THR A 301 5.02 13.03 26.97
CA THR A 301 4.71 11.86 27.80
C THR A 301 5.60 10.69 27.41
N ARG A 302 6.44 10.21 28.31
CA ARG A 302 7.32 9.05 28.11
C ARG A 302 6.62 7.74 28.44
N ILE A 303 6.69 6.80 27.48
CA ILE A 303 6.13 5.45 27.64
C ILE A 303 7.29 4.44 27.63
N PRO A 304 7.60 3.80 28.77
CA PRO A 304 8.73 2.88 28.86
C PRO A 304 8.45 1.57 28.13
N ALA A 305 9.43 1.08 27.35
CA ALA A 305 9.41 -0.22 26.72
C ALA A 305 10.81 -0.66 26.33
N GLY A 306 11.14 -1.93 26.51
CA GLY A 306 12.39 -2.52 26.02
C GLY A 306 12.33 -2.95 24.56
N THR A 307 11.16 -2.90 23.94
CA THR A 307 10.96 -3.30 22.54
C THR A 307 10.04 -2.33 21.82
N VAL A 308 10.53 -1.79 20.70
CA VAL A 308 9.77 -0.90 19.80
C VAL A 308 9.82 -1.46 18.38
N LEU A 309 8.66 -1.55 17.74
CA LEU A 309 8.51 -1.88 16.32
C LEU A 309 8.03 -0.64 15.57
N LEU A 310 8.86 -0.08 14.69
CA LEU A 310 8.46 0.99 13.79
C LEU A 310 7.76 0.40 12.56
N ALA A 311 6.46 0.61 12.46
CA ALA A 311 5.62 0.22 11.33
C ALA A 311 5.15 1.45 10.52
N VAL A 312 6.06 2.38 10.33
CA VAL A 312 5.89 3.67 9.65
C VAL A 312 6.65 3.72 8.33
N ASP A 313 6.53 4.80 7.58
CA ASP A 313 7.33 5.05 6.37
C ASP A 313 8.80 5.36 6.74
N PRO A 314 9.75 5.23 5.78
CA PRO A 314 11.19 5.41 6.06
C PRO A 314 11.56 6.83 6.48
N PHE A 315 10.81 7.85 6.04
CA PHE A 315 11.04 9.24 6.47
C PHE A 315 10.68 9.40 7.95
N SER A 316 9.50 8.94 8.36
CA SER A 316 9.09 8.94 9.77
C SER A 316 10.01 8.10 10.65
N ALA A 317 10.50 6.95 10.16
CA ALA A 317 11.46 6.13 10.91
C ALA A 317 12.77 6.87 11.18
N ARG A 318 13.29 7.61 10.19
CA ARG A 318 14.48 8.45 10.31
C ARG A 318 14.27 9.61 11.30
N GLU A 319 13.10 10.24 11.30
CA GLU A 319 12.77 11.27 12.29
C GLU A 319 12.75 10.73 13.72
N LEU A 320 12.18 9.52 13.90
CA LEU A 320 12.04 8.90 15.22
C LEU A 320 13.37 8.38 15.81
N VAL A 321 14.33 8.01 14.96
CA VAL A 321 15.65 7.49 15.36
C VAL A 321 16.72 8.06 14.43
N PRO A 322 17.07 9.34 14.56
CA PRO A 322 17.99 10.03 13.63
C PRO A 322 19.42 9.48 13.65
N ASP A 323 19.85 8.90 14.76
CA ASP A 323 21.22 8.40 14.94
C ASP A 323 21.46 7.02 14.29
N LEU A 324 20.42 6.37 13.78
CA LEU A 324 20.56 5.10 13.07
C LEU A 324 20.90 5.34 11.59
N ASP A 325 21.81 4.55 11.06
CA ASP A 325 22.14 4.58 9.62
C ASP A 325 20.98 3.97 8.81
N TRP A 326 20.12 4.85 8.29
CA TRP A 326 18.97 4.47 7.48
C TRP A 326 19.32 4.48 5.99
N PRO A 327 19.03 3.41 5.25
CA PRO A 327 19.27 3.38 3.81
C PRO A 327 18.38 4.39 3.08
N GLU A 328 18.92 4.97 2.02
CA GLU A 328 18.14 5.80 1.10
C GLU A 328 17.12 4.94 0.36
N THR A 329 15.89 5.43 0.27
CA THR A 329 14.80 4.75 -0.44
C THR A 329 14.27 5.60 -1.57
N THR A 330 13.92 4.97 -2.69
CA THR A 330 13.23 5.61 -3.80
C THR A 330 11.77 5.17 -3.77
N ALA A 331 10.86 6.09 -3.55
CA ALA A 331 9.42 5.78 -3.54
C ALA A 331 8.92 5.41 -4.96
N VAL A 332 7.95 4.51 -5.02
CA VAL A 332 7.17 4.24 -6.23
C VAL A 332 5.93 5.11 -6.19
N MET A 333 5.81 6.01 -7.14
CA MET A 333 4.73 6.99 -7.22
C MET A 333 3.77 6.69 -8.36
N ALA A 334 2.53 7.18 -8.24
CA ALA A 334 1.54 7.17 -9.31
C ALA A 334 0.56 8.34 -9.13
N SER A 335 -0.09 8.74 -10.21
CA SER A 335 -1.27 9.60 -10.18
C SER A 335 -2.50 8.75 -10.46
N CYS A 336 -3.64 9.05 -9.86
CA CYS A 336 -4.86 8.28 -10.06
C CYS A 336 -6.11 9.16 -10.05
N LEU A 337 -7.01 8.92 -11.00
CA LEU A 337 -8.36 9.45 -11.02
C LEU A 337 -9.34 8.31 -10.72
N ASP A 338 -9.97 8.38 -9.57
CA ASP A 338 -11.03 7.47 -9.13
C ASP A 338 -12.39 8.09 -9.48
N VAL A 339 -13.27 7.33 -10.16
CA VAL A 339 -14.60 7.82 -10.54
C VAL A 339 -15.68 6.81 -10.18
N ALA A 340 -16.66 7.26 -9.41
CA ALA A 340 -17.89 6.55 -9.13
C ALA A 340 -18.97 6.97 -10.14
N LEU A 341 -19.59 6.01 -10.79
CA LEU A 341 -20.65 6.22 -11.78
C LEU A 341 -21.95 5.56 -11.33
N SER A 342 -23.09 6.16 -11.63
CA SER A 342 -24.41 5.56 -11.40
C SER A 342 -24.62 4.25 -12.17
N LYS A 343 -23.97 4.11 -13.33
CA LYS A 343 -23.87 2.88 -14.11
C LYS A 343 -22.63 2.91 -15.01
N LEU A 344 -22.21 1.76 -15.52
CA LEU A 344 -21.08 1.68 -16.45
C LEU A 344 -21.58 1.85 -17.90
N PRO A 345 -21.13 2.88 -18.67
CA PRO A 345 -21.55 3.10 -20.04
C PRO A 345 -21.27 1.90 -20.96
N VAL A 346 -20.08 1.33 -20.87
CA VAL A 346 -19.65 0.20 -21.72
C VAL A 346 -19.19 -0.96 -20.82
N PRO A 347 -20.09 -1.86 -20.39
CA PRO A 347 -19.80 -2.91 -19.41
C PRO A 347 -18.67 -3.89 -19.79
N ARG A 348 -18.38 -4.04 -21.08
CA ARG A 348 -17.31 -4.92 -21.58
C ARG A 348 -15.91 -4.32 -21.45
N ASN A 349 -15.79 -3.01 -21.28
CA ASN A 349 -14.52 -2.28 -21.19
C ASN A 349 -14.11 -2.10 -19.72
N THR A 350 -13.60 -3.16 -19.11
CA THR A 350 -13.27 -3.17 -17.67
C THR A 350 -11.79 -3.08 -17.36
N PHE A 351 -10.92 -3.11 -18.38
CA PHE A 351 -9.47 -3.06 -18.20
C PHE A 351 -8.77 -2.56 -19.47
N ALA A 352 -7.81 -1.63 -19.29
CA ALA A 352 -6.86 -1.23 -20.31
C ALA A 352 -5.46 -0.98 -19.73
N LEU A 353 -4.43 -1.25 -20.53
CA LEU A 353 -3.02 -1.05 -20.19
C LEU A 353 -2.32 -0.36 -21.36
N GLY A 354 -1.67 0.77 -21.06
CA GLY A 354 -0.78 1.46 -21.99
C GLY A 354 0.48 0.63 -22.24
N ILE A 355 0.80 0.42 -23.51
CA ILE A 355 2.02 -0.29 -23.93
C ILE A 355 3.18 0.70 -24.03
N ASP A 356 2.99 1.76 -24.78
CA ASP A 356 3.93 2.86 -25.02
C ASP A 356 3.87 3.96 -23.94
N LYS A 357 2.71 4.13 -23.30
CA LYS A 357 2.50 5.12 -22.24
C LYS A 357 2.27 4.43 -20.89
N PRO A 358 2.70 5.02 -19.78
CA PRO A 358 2.55 4.43 -18.45
C PRO A 358 1.12 4.59 -17.90
N LEU A 359 0.12 4.23 -18.69
CA LEU A 359 -1.29 4.41 -18.38
C LEU A 359 -1.97 3.10 -18.03
N TYR A 360 -2.91 3.20 -17.12
CA TYR A 360 -3.71 2.08 -16.62
C TYR A 360 -5.17 2.49 -16.47
N TYR A 361 -6.07 1.56 -16.76
CA TYR A 361 -7.51 1.73 -16.50
C TYR A 361 -8.10 0.42 -16.01
N SER A 362 -8.97 0.49 -14.99
CA SER A 362 -9.74 -0.67 -14.53
C SER A 362 -11.06 -0.28 -13.87
N VAL A 363 -12.02 -1.22 -13.90
CA VAL A 363 -13.30 -1.14 -13.19
C VAL A 363 -13.30 -2.20 -12.10
N HIS A 364 -12.84 -1.85 -10.89
CA HIS A 364 -12.71 -2.81 -9.79
C HIS A 364 -14.07 -3.34 -9.31
N SER A 365 -15.11 -2.50 -9.34
CA SER A 365 -16.47 -2.89 -8.97
C SER A 365 -17.12 -3.92 -9.91
N ALA A 366 -16.54 -4.17 -11.10
CA ALA A 366 -16.97 -5.27 -11.95
C ALA A 366 -16.73 -6.66 -11.32
N TRP A 367 -15.85 -6.74 -10.32
CA TRP A 367 -15.40 -7.98 -9.70
C TRP A 367 -15.46 -7.97 -8.18
N ALA A 368 -15.60 -6.80 -7.53
CA ALA A 368 -15.68 -6.66 -6.09
C ALA A 368 -16.88 -5.80 -5.68
N GLN A 369 -17.40 -6.04 -4.49
CA GLN A 369 -18.54 -5.30 -3.91
C GLN A 369 -18.06 -3.94 -3.38
N LEU A 370 -17.91 -2.98 -4.28
CA LEU A 370 -17.40 -1.63 -3.97
C LEU A 370 -18.46 -0.53 -4.17
N THR A 371 -19.63 -0.87 -4.72
CA THR A 371 -20.64 0.11 -5.13
C THR A 371 -22.03 -0.35 -4.75
N PRO A 372 -23.03 0.55 -4.68
CA PRO A 372 -24.43 0.18 -4.71
C PRO A 372 -24.77 -0.64 -5.97
N LYS A 373 -25.88 -1.37 -5.92
CA LYS A 373 -26.33 -2.19 -7.05
C LYS A 373 -26.51 -1.34 -8.31
N GLY A 374 -25.85 -1.74 -9.39
CA GLY A 374 -25.86 -1.06 -10.69
C GLY A 374 -24.79 0.01 -10.86
N GLY A 375 -24.21 0.52 -9.76
CA GLY A 375 -23.12 1.49 -9.82
C GLY A 375 -21.81 0.89 -10.28
N ALA A 376 -20.87 1.76 -10.68
CA ALA A 376 -19.51 1.37 -11.06
C ALA A 376 -18.47 2.26 -10.40
N LEU A 377 -17.33 1.66 -10.02
CA LEU A 377 -16.14 2.37 -9.54
C LEU A 377 -14.98 2.01 -10.46
N LEU A 378 -14.46 3.03 -11.12
CA LEU A 378 -13.34 2.88 -12.06
C LEU A 378 -12.14 3.70 -11.57
N HIS A 379 -10.97 3.28 -12.04
CA HIS A 379 -9.68 3.88 -11.76
C HIS A 379 -8.94 4.10 -13.08
N ALA A 380 -8.55 5.33 -13.36
CA ALA A 380 -7.55 5.64 -14.37
C ALA A 380 -6.28 6.07 -13.64
N ALA A 381 -5.12 5.53 -14.00
CA ALA A 381 -3.87 5.84 -13.33
C ALA A 381 -2.73 6.02 -14.32
N ARG A 382 -1.77 6.87 -13.94
CA ARG A 382 -0.46 6.99 -14.57
C ARG A 382 0.59 6.50 -13.59
N TYR A 383 1.41 5.57 -14.02
CA TYR A 383 2.58 5.14 -13.25
C TYR A 383 3.67 6.21 -13.31
N GLY A 384 4.37 6.42 -12.19
CA GLY A 384 5.33 7.52 -12.05
C GLY A 384 4.66 8.84 -11.66
N GLU A 385 5.46 9.89 -11.61
CA GLU A 385 5.04 11.24 -11.26
C GLU A 385 4.52 12.03 -12.48
N GLY A 386 3.85 13.16 -12.22
CA GLY A 386 3.47 14.16 -13.24
C GLY A 386 2.24 13.80 -14.07
N GLY A 387 1.42 12.84 -13.65
CA GLY A 387 0.13 12.58 -14.29
C GLY A 387 -0.86 13.72 -14.02
N THR A 388 -1.59 14.13 -15.04
CA THR A 388 -2.63 15.15 -14.93
C THR A 388 -4.02 14.53 -14.96
N GLU A 389 -5.00 15.26 -14.44
CA GLU A 389 -6.38 14.82 -14.42
C GLU A 389 -6.91 14.66 -15.85
N GLU A 390 -6.56 15.59 -16.76
CA GLU A 390 -6.96 15.59 -18.18
C GLU A 390 -6.41 14.36 -18.93
N GLU A 391 -5.16 13.96 -18.65
CA GLU A 391 -4.57 12.74 -19.23
C GLU A 391 -5.36 11.49 -18.81
N LEU A 392 -5.78 11.43 -17.56
CA LEU A 392 -6.54 10.30 -17.02
C LEU A 392 -8.00 10.32 -17.47
N GLU A 393 -8.62 11.50 -17.60
CA GLU A 393 -9.94 11.65 -18.18
C GLU A 393 -9.97 11.18 -19.64
N ALA A 394 -8.95 11.49 -20.44
CA ALA A 394 -8.86 11.05 -21.82
C ALA A 394 -8.89 9.51 -21.94
N VAL A 395 -8.26 8.79 -21.00
CA VAL A 395 -8.35 7.31 -20.94
C VAL A 395 -9.78 6.87 -20.63
N ILE A 396 -10.47 7.56 -19.73
CA ILE A 396 -11.87 7.23 -19.40
C ILE A 396 -12.80 7.57 -20.55
N ASP A 397 -12.61 8.70 -21.25
CA ASP A 397 -13.39 9.09 -22.43
C ASP A 397 -13.39 8.02 -23.50
N GLU A 398 -12.22 7.43 -23.68
CA GLU A 398 -12.05 6.36 -24.65
C GLU A 398 -12.68 5.04 -24.21
N MET A 399 -12.49 4.68 -22.95
CA MET A 399 -12.97 3.39 -22.44
C MET A 399 -14.46 3.41 -22.11
N GLN A 400 -15.01 4.55 -21.72
CA GLN A 400 -16.38 4.72 -21.22
C GLN A 400 -17.02 6.00 -21.77
N PRO A 401 -17.21 6.14 -23.09
CA PRO A 401 -17.82 7.34 -23.66
C PRO A 401 -19.16 7.66 -23.00
N GLY A 402 -19.39 8.95 -22.69
CA GLY A 402 -20.59 9.43 -21.97
C GLY A 402 -20.55 9.25 -20.44
N TRP A 403 -19.41 8.93 -19.87
CA TRP A 403 -19.25 8.73 -18.42
C TRP A 403 -19.52 9.99 -17.59
N ARG A 404 -19.26 11.19 -18.17
CA ARG A 404 -19.40 12.45 -17.43
C ARG A 404 -20.83 12.72 -16.96
N ASP A 405 -21.84 12.29 -17.72
CA ASP A 405 -23.25 12.43 -17.36
C ASP A 405 -23.71 11.47 -16.25
N LEU A 406 -22.85 10.54 -15.88
CA LEU A 406 -23.14 9.46 -14.93
C LEU A 406 -22.34 9.57 -13.63
N ILE A 407 -21.54 10.64 -13.47
CA ILE A 407 -20.69 10.85 -12.29
C ILE A 407 -21.55 11.01 -11.03
N VAL A 408 -21.23 10.21 -10.02
CA VAL A 408 -21.74 10.34 -8.66
C VAL A 408 -20.70 11.02 -7.76
N HIS A 409 -19.44 10.64 -7.93
CA HIS A 409 -18.32 11.23 -7.19
C HIS A 409 -17.01 10.97 -7.95
N ARG A 410 -16.06 11.89 -7.82
CA ARG A 410 -14.72 11.73 -8.40
C ARG A 410 -13.67 12.22 -7.42
N ARG A 411 -12.48 11.67 -7.54
CA ARG A 411 -11.33 12.05 -6.72
C ARG A 411 -10.05 11.91 -7.52
N PHE A 412 -9.29 12.99 -7.63
CA PHE A 412 -7.96 12.97 -8.22
C PHE A 412 -6.90 12.88 -7.12
N LEU A 413 -5.93 12.01 -7.30
CA LEU A 413 -4.76 11.80 -6.45
C LEU A 413 -3.51 12.12 -7.30
N PRO A 414 -2.99 13.34 -7.27
CA PRO A 414 -1.91 13.78 -8.16
C PRO A 414 -0.56 13.10 -7.87
N ALA A 415 -0.32 12.74 -6.62
CA ALA A 415 0.93 12.12 -6.16
C ALA A 415 0.63 11.10 -5.07
N MET A 416 0.45 9.85 -5.48
CA MET A 416 0.15 8.73 -4.58
C MET A 416 1.40 7.88 -4.37
N THR A 417 1.85 7.71 -3.14
CA THR A 417 2.90 6.75 -2.79
C THR A 417 2.34 5.34 -2.83
N VAL A 418 2.69 4.59 -3.86
CA VAL A 418 2.29 3.19 -4.03
C VAL A 418 3.13 2.26 -3.16
N SER A 419 4.45 2.51 -3.13
CA SER A 419 5.40 1.82 -2.25
C SER A 419 6.49 2.79 -1.80
N ASN A 420 6.92 2.65 -0.55
CA ASN A 420 7.99 3.49 0.00
C ASN A 420 9.39 3.12 -0.50
N ALA A 421 9.55 1.95 -1.12
CA ALA A 421 10.83 1.55 -1.69
C ALA A 421 10.67 0.80 -3.01
N LEU A 422 11.31 1.35 -4.05
CA LEU A 422 11.63 0.63 -5.27
C LEU A 422 12.75 -0.35 -4.97
N VAL A 423 12.53 -1.62 -5.24
CA VAL A 423 13.58 -2.63 -5.12
C VAL A 423 14.54 -2.47 -6.30
N GLN A 424 15.77 -2.07 -6.01
CA GLN A 424 16.84 -1.92 -6.99
C GLN A 424 17.68 -3.18 -7.10
N PRO A 425 18.54 -3.32 -8.13
CA PRO A 425 19.50 -4.40 -8.25
C PRO A 425 20.41 -4.52 -7.02
N GLU A 426 20.81 -5.74 -6.72
CA GLU A 426 21.71 -6.04 -5.61
C GLU A 426 22.99 -5.19 -5.68
N GLY A 427 23.39 -4.63 -4.53
CA GLY A 427 24.57 -3.75 -4.41
C GLY A 427 24.31 -2.27 -4.78
N ARG A 428 23.16 -1.91 -5.39
CA ARG A 428 22.87 -0.51 -5.76
C ARG A 428 22.12 0.28 -4.68
N SER A 429 21.25 -0.37 -3.93
CA SER A 429 20.52 0.24 -2.82
C SER A 429 20.20 -0.82 -1.77
N PRO A 430 20.96 -0.88 -0.67
CA PRO A 430 20.67 -1.79 0.42
C PRO A 430 19.32 -1.42 1.04
N ARG A 431 18.52 -2.45 1.38
CA ARG A 431 17.30 -2.27 2.17
C ARG A 431 17.55 -2.74 3.59
N ILE A 432 16.91 -2.08 4.55
CA ILE A 432 16.98 -2.48 5.95
C ILE A 432 16.27 -3.82 6.18
N ARG A 433 16.79 -4.61 7.10
CA ARG A 433 16.15 -5.83 7.59
C ARG A 433 15.23 -5.50 8.78
N ALA A 434 14.31 -6.41 9.10
CA ALA A 434 13.37 -6.23 10.22
C ALA A 434 14.06 -6.06 11.58
N VAL A 435 15.26 -6.60 11.76
CA VAL A 435 16.11 -6.40 12.93
C VAL A 435 17.11 -5.30 12.63
N THR A 436 17.19 -4.29 13.48
CA THR A 436 18.14 -3.17 13.34
C THR A 436 19.40 -3.38 14.18
N ALA A 437 20.38 -2.50 14.04
CA ALA A 437 21.58 -2.48 14.86
C ALA A 437 21.31 -2.01 16.31
N LEU A 438 20.23 -1.25 16.54
CA LEU A 438 19.82 -0.79 17.87
C LEU A 438 19.05 -1.89 18.60
N ARG A 439 19.56 -2.37 19.70
CA ARG A 439 18.92 -3.44 20.48
C ARG A 439 17.52 -3.02 20.95
N GLY A 440 16.55 -3.90 20.71
CA GLY A 440 15.14 -3.66 21.03
C GLY A 440 14.37 -2.86 19.98
N LEU A 441 15.04 -2.38 18.92
CA LEU A 441 14.40 -1.70 17.80
C LEU A 441 14.21 -2.64 16.61
N TYR A 442 12.98 -2.70 16.12
CA TYR A 442 12.58 -3.47 14.95
C TYR A 442 11.84 -2.59 13.95
N VAL A 443 11.81 -3.00 12.70
CA VAL A 443 11.10 -2.28 11.65
C VAL A 443 10.23 -3.21 10.81
N ALA A 444 9.09 -2.71 10.34
CA ALA A 444 8.22 -3.40 9.40
C ALA A 444 7.55 -2.40 8.45
N GLY A 445 7.43 -2.77 7.19
CA GLY A 445 6.84 -1.92 6.15
C GLY A 445 7.16 -2.46 4.77
N ASP A 446 6.63 -1.85 3.75
CA ASP A 446 6.88 -2.22 2.34
C ASP A 446 8.29 -1.83 1.83
N TRP A 447 9.06 -1.13 2.66
CA TRP A 447 10.44 -0.73 2.42
C TRP A 447 11.47 -1.62 3.13
N VAL A 448 11.00 -2.61 3.91
CA VAL A 448 11.85 -3.55 4.67
C VAL A 448 12.08 -4.83 3.88
N ASP A 449 13.33 -5.33 3.85
CA ASP A 449 13.72 -6.49 3.04
C ASP A 449 13.51 -7.82 3.75
N GLU A 450 12.28 -8.30 3.72
CA GLU A 450 11.89 -9.63 4.22
C GLU A 450 11.09 -10.44 3.19
N GLY A 451 11.29 -10.09 1.92
CA GLY A 451 10.67 -10.72 0.76
C GLY A 451 9.39 -10.05 0.27
N GLY A 452 9.19 -10.09 -1.04
CA GLY A 452 8.10 -9.45 -1.72
C GLY A 452 8.29 -7.94 -1.96
N ILE A 453 7.28 -7.32 -2.56
CA ILE A 453 7.16 -5.87 -2.76
C ILE A 453 5.73 -5.46 -2.44
N LEU A 454 5.45 -4.15 -2.37
CA LEU A 454 4.12 -3.62 -2.09
C LEU A 454 3.58 -4.12 -0.74
N SER A 455 2.29 -4.48 -0.68
CA SER A 455 1.68 -5.03 0.55
C SER A 455 2.30 -6.36 0.99
N ASP A 456 2.81 -7.17 0.06
CA ASP A 456 3.47 -8.43 0.40
C ASP A 456 4.73 -8.20 1.25
N ALA A 457 5.49 -7.12 0.98
CA ALA A 457 6.63 -6.73 1.80
C ALA A 457 6.20 -6.25 3.20
N ALA A 458 5.09 -5.49 3.29
CA ALA A 458 4.55 -5.06 4.58
C ALA A 458 4.15 -6.26 5.47
N PHE A 459 3.49 -7.26 4.89
CA PHE A 459 3.10 -8.47 5.62
C PHE A 459 4.30 -9.38 5.97
N SER A 460 5.23 -9.57 5.04
CA SER A 460 6.40 -10.43 5.29
C SER A 460 7.32 -9.84 6.35
N SER A 461 7.58 -8.54 6.30
CA SER A 461 8.39 -7.84 7.30
C SER A 461 7.74 -7.81 8.69
N ALA A 462 6.42 -7.62 8.74
CA ALA A 462 5.66 -7.71 10.00
C ALA A 462 5.81 -9.09 10.67
N ARG A 463 5.68 -10.16 9.88
CA ARG A 463 5.89 -11.54 10.36
C ARG A 463 7.34 -11.79 10.79
N ALA A 464 8.31 -11.28 10.04
CA ALA A 464 9.73 -11.42 10.37
C ALA A 464 10.10 -10.67 11.65
N ALA A 465 9.65 -9.42 11.79
CA ALA A 465 9.85 -8.61 13.00
C ALA A 465 9.22 -9.28 14.22
N ALA A 466 7.98 -9.75 14.12
CA ALA A 466 7.31 -10.45 15.21
C ALA A 466 8.07 -11.71 15.63
N LYS A 467 8.53 -12.53 14.68
CA LYS A 467 9.35 -13.72 14.98
C LYS A 467 10.67 -13.35 15.66
N ALA A 468 11.34 -12.30 15.20
CA ALA A 468 12.60 -11.85 15.80
C ALA A 468 12.40 -11.34 17.24
N ILE A 469 11.34 -10.56 17.48
CA ILE A 469 10.98 -10.09 18.83
C ILE A 469 10.68 -11.27 19.78
N LEU A 470 10.00 -12.29 19.29
CA LEU A 470 9.67 -13.47 20.10
C LEU A 470 10.88 -14.37 20.36
N ALA A 471 11.88 -14.38 19.47
CA ALA A 471 13.12 -15.13 19.63
C ALA A 471 14.17 -14.41 20.47
N ALA A 472 14.01 -13.10 20.70
CA ALA A 472 14.93 -12.33 21.52
C ALA A 472 14.88 -12.78 23.00
N PRO A 473 16.00 -12.89 23.69
CA PRO A 473 16.04 -13.22 25.11
C PRO A 473 15.17 -12.22 25.91
N SER A 474 14.39 -12.71 26.85
CA SER A 474 13.71 -11.87 27.85
C SER A 474 14.75 -11.44 28.87
N GLU A 475 15.19 -10.19 28.83
CA GLU A 475 16.02 -9.60 29.88
C GLU A 475 15.20 -9.30 31.13
#